data_13ff09dbbf4fe1bb05c91db93f6c6c35
#
_entry.id   13ff09dbbf4fe1bb05c91db93f6c6c35
#
_cell.length_a   1.000
_cell.length_b   1.000
_cell.length_c   1.000
_cell.angle_alpha   90.00
_cell.angle_beta   90.00
_cell.angle_gamma   90.00
#
_symmetry.space_group_name_H-M   'P 1'
#
loop_
_entity.id
_entity.type
_entity.pdbx_description
1 polymer ?
#
loop_
_entity_poly.entity_id
_entity_poly.type
_entity_poly.pdbx_seq_one_letter_code
_entity_poly.pdbx_strand_id
1 'polypeptide(L)'
;MTASPLAPAWLSHPEDANALRPQMWARDVTRGAGGELEISGIPASRIAEEFGTPVFVMSEEDFRARARDFKDSFDAAFAGLCGGVDVYYAGKSFLCTEVARWVSSEGLRLDTCSGGELAVARRAGLHGSQLGLHGNNKSVAELTRALDMELGRIVVDSLGELERLGSLAAGRGERANVMLRLTPGVHASTHEFIATAHEDQKFGLSMVADPELDGRSPAMAAVETALKHDGLNLVGVHCHIGSQIFESAGFELAARRLLGFLAEVKAAYGVELAELDLGGGYGIAYTEADAPRPPAEIANAMAAVVGAACAELDLNVPRISIEPGRAIVGPSTFTLYRAGTTKTVRVDTPDGGTSPRRYVSVDGGMSDNARPVLYGADYSAVLASRTSDHDAVISRVVGKHCESGDIVVRDAYLPGDVTDSDLLAVPGTGAYCWVLSSNYNYIARPPVVAVRNGTARLIVRGETEDDLLARDVS
;
A
#
# COMPACT_ATOMS: atom_id res chain seq x y z
N MET A 1 30.93 12.09 15.14
CA MET A 1 30.29 13.36 15.57
C MET A 1 29.09 13.06 16.44
N THR A 2 28.69 13.96 17.35
CA THR A 2 27.46 13.79 18.13
C THR A 2 26.26 14.12 17.25
N ALA A 3 25.14 13.41 17.45
CA ALA A 3 23.90 13.67 16.73
C ALA A 3 23.46 15.14 16.91
N SER A 4 22.85 15.73 15.89
CA SER A 4 22.30 17.08 15.99
C SER A 4 21.16 17.12 17.01
N PRO A 5 21.04 18.14 17.86
CA PRO A 5 19.92 18.28 18.79
C PRO A 5 18.56 18.46 18.08
N LEU A 6 18.56 18.68 16.77
CA LEU A 6 17.36 18.76 15.94
C LEU A 6 16.95 17.42 15.30
N ALA A 7 17.80 16.38 15.41
CA ALA A 7 17.47 15.07 14.90
C ALA A 7 16.44 14.37 15.82
N PRO A 8 15.39 13.75 15.27
CA PRO A 8 14.50 12.93 16.06
C PRO A 8 15.24 11.70 16.62
N ALA A 9 14.72 11.11 17.70
CA ALA A 9 15.39 10.02 18.42
C ALA A 9 15.68 8.77 17.54
N TRP A 10 14.90 8.57 16.50
CA TRP A 10 15.08 7.44 15.57
C TRP A 10 16.17 7.68 14.52
N LEU A 11 16.60 8.94 14.29
CA LEU A 11 17.56 9.27 13.23
C LEU A 11 18.97 9.40 13.81
N SER A 12 19.80 8.39 13.57
CA SER A 12 21.19 8.38 14.00
C SER A 12 22.09 9.17 13.05
N HIS A 13 23.16 9.81 13.60
CA HIS A 13 24.18 10.39 12.73
C HIS A 13 24.91 9.28 11.98
N PRO A 14 24.89 9.24 10.63
CA PRO A 14 25.51 8.16 9.88
C PRO A 14 27.04 8.21 9.96
N GLU A 15 27.68 7.06 9.98
CA GLU A 15 29.13 6.94 9.79
C GLU A 15 29.52 7.28 8.34
N ASP A 16 28.67 6.86 7.39
CA ASP A 16 28.78 7.16 5.96
C ASP A 16 27.42 7.65 5.43
N ALA A 17 27.34 8.93 5.05
CA ALA A 17 26.15 9.55 4.47
C ALA A 17 25.78 9.00 3.09
N ASN A 18 26.71 8.26 2.43
CA ASN A 18 26.47 7.65 1.13
C ASN A 18 25.89 6.24 1.22
N ALA A 19 25.91 5.63 2.41
CA ALA A 19 25.47 4.26 2.61
C ALA A 19 23.98 4.09 2.33
N LEU A 20 23.63 3.03 1.61
CA LEU A 20 22.25 2.63 1.39
C LEU A 20 21.83 1.63 2.48
N ARG A 21 20.64 1.81 3.04
CA ARG A 21 20.03 0.88 3.99
C ARG A 21 19.19 -0.14 3.21
N PRO A 22 19.61 -1.40 3.06
CA PRO A 22 18.97 -2.35 2.12
C PRO A 22 17.46 -2.55 2.32
N GLN A 23 16.96 -2.43 3.57
CA GLN A 23 15.54 -2.60 3.88
C GLN A 23 14.63 -1.52 3.27
N MET A 24 15.18 -0.36 2.88
CA MET A 24 14.41 0.75 2.29
C MET A 24 14.42 0.76 0.77
N TRP A 25 15.33 0.02 0.13
CA TRP A 25 15.56 0.08 -1.31
C TRP A 25 15.11 -1.18 -2.04
N ALA A 26 14.89 -1.05 -3.35
CA ALA A 26 14.81 -2.20 -4.22
C ALA A 26 16.15 -2.95 -4.24
N ARG A 27 16.10 -4.27 -4.39
CA ARG A 27 17.26 -5.17 -4.25
C ARG A 27 18.35 -4.93 -5.29
N ASP A 28 17.99 -4.35 -6.42
CA ASP A 28 18.85 -4.01 -7.55
C ASP A 28 19.29 -2.54 -7.58
N VAL A 29 19.03 -1.80 -6.49
CA VAL A 29 19.55 -0.44 -6.27
C VAL A 29 20.90 -0.53 -5.57
N THR A 30 21.92 0.05 -6.18
CA THR A 30 23.30 0.01 -5.68
C THR A 30 24.01 1.35 -5.93
N ARG A 31 25.25 1.49 -5.44
CA ARG A 31 26.16 2.55 -5.86
C ARG A 31 27.07 2.00 -6.95
N GLY A 32 27.13 2.66 -8.10
CA GLY A 32 28.07 2.38 -9.17
C GLY A 32 29.51 2.74 -8.79
N ALA A 33 30.46 2.37 -9.64
CA ALA A 33 31.89 2.62 -9.42
C ALA A 33 32.25 4.12 -9.27
N GLY A 34 31.42 5.02 -9.86
CA GLY A 34 31.54 6.48 -9.70
C GLY A 34 30.85 7.04 -8.47
N GLY A 35 30.24 6.20 -7.64
CA GLY A 35 29.50 6.61 -6.43
C GLY A 35 28.06 7.07 -6.69
N GLU A 36 27.65 7.12 -7.96
CA GLU A 36 26.28 7.45 -8.34
C GLU A 36 25.30 6.32 -7.99
N LEU A 37 24.07 6.64 -7.67
CA LEU A 37 22.99 5.66 -7.48
C LEU A 37 22.64 5.01 -8.82
N GLU A 38 22.59 3.69 -8.84
CA GLU A 38 22.19 2.90 -10.00
C GLU A 38 21.02 1.97 -9.64
N ILE A 39 20.15 1.73 -10.61
CA ILE A 39 19.11 0.71 -10.56
C ILE A 39 19.25 -0.24 -11.74
N SER A 40 19.40 -1.53 -11.49
CA SER A 40 19.72 -2.53 -12.53
C SER A 40 20.87 -2.09 -13.45
N GLY A 41 21.89 -1.41 -12.91
CA GLY A 41 23.04 -0.88 -13.63
C GLY A 41 22.77 0.38 -14.47
N ILE A 42 21.62 1.02 -14.33
CA ILE A 42 21.33 2.31 -14.98
C ILE A 42 21.59 3.43 -13.97
N PRO A 43 22.49 4.39 -14.26
CA PRO A 43 22.75 5.54 -13.42
C PRO A 43 21.51 6.45 -13.27
N ALA A 44 21.34 7.05 -12.10
CA ALA A 44 20.27 7.99 -11.82
C ALA A 44 20.29 9.21 -12.74
N SER A 45 21.48 9.70 -13.10
CA SER A 45 21.66 10.81 -14.03
C SER A 45 21.06 10.49 -15.41
N ARG A 46 21.29 9.29 -15.92
CA ARG A 46 20.73 8.86 -17.20
C ARG A 46 19.21 8.82 -17.19
N ILE A 47 18.62 8.36 -16.08
CA ILE A 47 17.16 8.37 -15.91
C ILE A 47 16.63 9.81 -15.88
N ALA A 48 17.30 10.70 -15.13
CA ALA A 48 16.93 12.11 -15.05
C ALA A 48 17.08 12.85 -16.40
N GLU A 49 18.09 12.51 -17.21
CA GLU A 49 18.30 13.08 -18.54
C GLU A 49 17.24 12.61 -19.54
N GLU A 50 16.86 11.32 -19.50
CA GLU A 50 15.93 10.72 -20.46
C GLU A 50 14.46 11.04 -20.15
N PHE A 51 14.08 11.04 -18.86
CA PHE A 51 12.67 11.13 -18.44
C PHE A 51 12.34 12.41 -17.66
N GLY A 52 13.32 13.22 -17.33
CA GLY A 52 13.16 14.41 -16.50
C GLY A 52 13.10 14.08 -15.00
N THR A 53 12.91 15.12 -14.18
CA THR A 53 12.63 15.05 -12.73
C THR A 53 11.51 16.03 -12.39
N PRO A 54 10.70 15.77 -11.33
CA PRO A 54 10.69 14.55 -10.53
C PRO A 54 10.22 13.33 -11.33
N VAL A 55 10.70 12.13 -10.98
CA VAL A 55 10.30 10.88 -11.64
C VAL A 55 10.24 9.73 -10.62
N PHE A 56 9.18 8.92 -10.68
CA PHE A 56 9.13 7.66 -9.94
C PHE A 56 9.86 6.57 -10.71
N VAL A 57 10.85 5.96 -10.08
CA VAL A 57 11.71 4.92 -10.68
C VAL A 57 11.42 3.60 -9.99
N MET A 58 10.84 2.66 -10.72
CA MET A 58 10.38 1.38 -10.21
C MET A 58 11.22 0.22 -10.76
N SER A 59 11.79 -0.59 -9.87
CA SER A 59 12.36 -1.88 -10.25
C SER A 59 11.24 -2.87 -10.55
N GLU A 60 11.09 -3.26 -11.83
CA GLU A 60 10.17 -4.33 -12.21
C GLU A 60 10.58 -5.67 -11.61
N GLU A 61 11.89 -5.95 -11.54
CA GLU A 61 12.38 -7.22 -11.00
C GLU A 61 12.13 -7.33 -9.49
N ASP A 62 12.37 -6.25 -8.72
CA ASP A 62 12.10 -6.28 -7.28
C ASP A 62 10.60 -6.33 -6.97
N PHE A 63 9.76 -5.62 -7.76
CA PHE A 63 8.30 -5.76 -7.65
C PHE A 63 7.87 -7.21 -7.82
N ARG A 64 8.32 -7.87 -8.89
CA ARG A 64 7.99 -9.26 -9.18
C ARG A 64 8.53 -10.23 -8.12
N ALA A 65 9.76 -9.99 -7.67
CA ALA A 65 10.38 -10.80 -6.61
C ALA A 65 9.59 -10.71 -5.29
N ARG A 66 9.16 -9.50 -4.89
CA ARG A 66 8.32 -9.32 -3.69
C ARG A 66 6.94 -9.95 -3.85
N ALA A 67 6.34 -9.88 -5.03
CA ALA A 67 5.09 -10.57 -5.33
C ALA A 67 5.24 -12.09 -5.15
N ARG A 68 6.30 -12.69 -5.70
CA ARG A 68 6.64 -14.11 -5.50
C ARG A 68 6.91 -14.44 -4.03
N ASP A 69 7.66 -13.60 -3.30
CA ASP A 69 7.96 -13.83 -1.89
C ASP A 69 6.69 -13.96 -1.05
N PHE A 70 5.68 -13.11 -1.28
CA PHE A 70 4.40 -13.24 -0.59
C PHE A 70 3.68 -14.52 -1.01
N LYS A 71 3.56 -14.76 -2.32
CA LYS A 71 2.87 -15.94 -2.83
C LYS A 71 3.50 -17.24 -2.32
N ASP A 72 4.79 -17.40 -2.52
CA ASP A 72 5.49 -18.65 -2.20
C ASP A 72 5.55 -18.91 -0.68
N SER A 73 5.75 -17.86 0.12
CA SER A 73 5.76 -17.97 1.58
C SER A 73 4.42 -18.41 2.14
N PHE A 74 3.32 -17.80 1.68
CA PHE A 74 1.98 -18.14 2.15
C PHE A 74 1.50 -19.47 1.58
N ASP A 75 1.78 -19.78 0.31
CA ASP A 75 1.47 -21.08 -0.28
C ASP A 75 2.16 -22.21 0.49
N ALA A 76 3.45 -22.04 0.83
CA ALA A 76 4.19 -23.05 1.57
C ALA A 76 3.65 -23.23 3.00
N ALA A 77 3.36 -22.13 3.72
CA ALA A 77 2.85 -22.20 5.09
C ALA A 77 1.47 -22.85 5.21
N PHE A 78 0.60 -22.63 4.21
CA PHE A 78 -0.77 -23.13 4.20
C PHE A 78 -0.99 -24.38 3.34
N ALA A 79 0.05 -24.93 2.71
CA ALA A 79 -0.04 -26.09 1.83
C ALA A 79 -0.75 -27.30 2.47
N GLY A 80 -0.40 -27.61 3.73
CA GLY A 80 -0.98 -28.71 4.50
C GLY A 80 -2.35 -28.42 5.13
N LEU A 81 -2.79 -27.17 5.13
CA LEU A 81 -4.04 -26.72 5.75
C LEU A 81 -5.19 -26.60 4.74
N CYS A 82 -5.00 -25.78 3.70
CA CYS A 82 -6.03 -25.50 2.69
C CYS A 82 -5.47 -25.47 1.25
N GLY A 83 -4.30 -26.06 1.02
CA GLY A 83 -3.70 -26.17 -0.33
C GLY A 83 -3.06 -24.88 -0.84
N GLY A 84 -2.67 -23.95 0.05
CA GLY A 84 -2.07 -22.66 -0.29
C GLY A 84 -3.02 -21.48 -0.07
N VAL A 85 -2.61 -20.28 -0.50
CA VAL A 85 -3.29 -19.01 -0.24
C VAL A 85 -3.54 -18.25 -1.55
N ASP A 86 -4.67 -17.57 -1.67
CA ASP A 86 -4.90 -16.63 -2.75
C ASP A 86 -4.33 -15.25 -2.35
N VAL A 87 -3.32 -14.79 -3.07
CA VAL A 87 -2.71 -13.48 -2.82
C VAL A 87 -3.30 -12.46 -3.78
N TYR A 88 -3.99 -11.47 -3.23
CA TYR A 88 -4.52 -10.34 -3.97
C TYR A 88 -3.60 -9.14 -3.83
N TYR A 89 -3.09 -8.63 -4.94
CA TYR A 89 -2.37 -7.34 -4.92
C TYR A 89 -3.37 -6.21 -4.69
N ALA A 90 -3.18 -5.41 -3.65
CA ALA A 90 -4.06 -4.27 -3.36
C ALA A 90 -3.78 -3.10 -4.33
N GLY A 91 -4.59 -2.98 -5.38
CA GLY A 91 -4.43 -2.01 -6.47
C GLY A 91 -4.39 -0.55 -6.00
N LYS A 92 -5.10 -0.24 -4.91
CA LYS A 92 -5.09 1.10 -4.27
C LYS A 92 -3.69 1.62 -3.91
N SER A 93 -2.69 0.74 -3.74
CA SER A 93 -1.33 1.14 -3.41
C SER A 93 -0.61 1.80 -4.58
N PHE A 94 -0.68 1.21 -5.76
CA PHE A 94 -0.34 1.76 -7.06
C PHE A 94 -0.84 0.81 -8.15
N LEU A 95 -1.56 1.34 -9.15
CA LEU A 95 -2.08 0.54 -10.24
C LEU A 95 -1.94 1.29 -11.57
N CYS A 96 -1.37 0.62 -12.55
CA CYS A 96 -1.45 0.97 -13.96
C CYS A 96 -1.58 -0.33 -14.78
N THR A 97 -1.83 -0.21 -16.07
CA THR A 97 -2.05 -1.38 -16.96
C THR A 97 -0.87 -2.37 -16.91
N GLU A 98 0.36 -1.85 -16.85
CA GLU A 98 1.56 -2.67 -16.84
C GLU A 98 1.73 -3.42 -15.51
N VAL A 99 1.52 -2.74 -14.38
CA VAL A 99 1.56 -3.37 -13.05
C VAL A 99 0.45 -4.44 -12.91
N ALA A 100 -0.74 -4.18 -13.43
CA ALA A 100 -1.80 -5.20 -13.44
C ALA A 100 -1.38 -6.47 -14.21
N ARG A 101 -0.66 -6.33 -15.33
CA ARG A 101 -0.09 -7.46 -16.08
C ARG A 101 0.98 -8.20 -15.28
N TRP A 102 1.86 -7.48 -14.57
CA TRP A 102 2.86 -8.14 -13.71
C TRP A 102 2.20 -8.96 -12.61
N VAL A 103 1.22 -8.37 -11.92
CA VAL A 103 0.43 -9.06 -10.88
C VAL A 103 -0.12 -10.37 -11.41
N SER A 104 -0.81 -10.34 -12.56
CA SER A 104 -1.38 -11.55 -13.17
C SER A 104 -0.30 -12.55 -13.60
N SER A 105 0.83 -12.08 -14.16
CA SER A 105 1.92 -12.96 -14.62
C SER A 105 2.68 -13.65 -13.49
N GLU A 106 2.70 -13.06 -12.29
CA GLU A 106 3.25 -13.69 -11.08
C GLU A 106 2.21 -14.60 -10.36
N GLY A 107 1.04 -14.78 -10.95
CA GLY A 107 -0.01 -15.66 -10.41
C GLY A 107 -0.76 -15.06 -9.22
N LEU A 108 -0.67 -13.75 -9.01
CA LEU A 108 -1.47 -13.04 -8.04
C LEU A 108 -2.82 -12.64 -8.65
N ARG A 109 -3.80 -12.44 -7.78
CA ARG A 109 -5.07 -11.80 -8.06
C ARG A 109 -4.97 -10.30 -7.82
N LEU A 110 -6.01 -9.52 -8.15
CA LEU A 110 -6.02 -8.07 -8.01
C LEU A 110 -7.26 -7.60 -7.26
N ASP A 111 -7.05 -6.84 -6.18
CA ASP A 111 -8.10 -6.07 -5.52
C ASP A 111 -8.23 -4.68 -6.14
N THR A 112 -9.46 -4.29 -6.36
CA THR A 112 -9.86 -2.98 -6.89
C THR A 112 -10.84 -2.30 -5.93
N CYS A 113 -10.88 -0.96 -5.95
CA CYS A 113 -11.74 -0.17 -5.07
C CYS A 113 -12.64 0.81 -5.84
N SER A 114 -12.58 0.82 -7.17
CA SER A 114 -13.34 1.77 -8.00
C SER A 114 -13.56 1.27 -9.42
N GLY A 115 -14.52 1.89 -10.11
CA GLY A 115 -14.74 1.68 -11.52
C GLY A 115 -13.54 2.02 -12.40
N GLY A 116 -12.70 2.97 -11.97
CA GLY A 116 -11.44 3.32 -12.64
C GLY A 116 -10.41 2.20 -12.56
N GLU A 117 -10.21 1.61 -11.39
CA GLU A 117 -9.30 0.47 -11.22
C GLU A 117 -9.79 -0.78 -11.97
N LEU A 118 -11.11 -1.04 -12.00
CA LEU A 118 -11.70 -2.08 -12.85
C LEU A 118 -11.43 -1.83 -14.34
N ALA A 119 -11.45 -0.57 -14.79
CA ALA A 119 -11.12 -0.24 -16.18
C ALA A 119 -9.65 -0.51 -16.50
N VAL A 120 -8.73 -0.26 -15.56
CA VAL A 120 -7.30 -0.61 -15.69
C VAL A 120 -7.13 -2.13 -15.79
N ALA A 121 -7.77 -2.91 -14.91
CA ALA A 121 -7.72 -4.36 -14.91
C ALA A 121 -8.21 -4.95 -16.25
N ARG A 122 -9.36 -4.44 -16.76
CA ARG A 122 -9.89 -4.83 -18.07
C ARG A 122 -8.93 -4.49 -19.21
N ARG A 123 -8.35 -3.29 -19.20
CA ARG A 123 -7.36 -2.88 -20.21
C ARG A 123 -6.09 -3.73 -20.17
N ALA A 124 -5.70 -4.20 -19.00
CA ALA A 124 -4.58 -5.12 -18.82
C ALA A 124 -4.88 -6.54 -19.32
N GLY A 125 -6.15 -6.88 -19.54
CA GLY A 125 -6.60 -8.20 -19.99
C GLY A 125 -6.81 -9.20 -18.87
N LEU A 126 -6.99 -8.75 -17.62
CA LEU A 126 -7.28 -9.64 -16.50
C LEU A 126 -8.71 -10.22 -16.61
N HIS A 127 -8.83 -11.49 -16.28
CA HIS A 127 -10.13 -12.16 -16.20
C HIS A 127 -10.88 -11.74 -14.93
N GLY A 128 -12.20 -11.54 -15.00
CA GLY A 128 -12.99 -11.12 -13.85
C GLY A 128 -12.84 -11.99 -12.62
N SER A 129 -12.72 -13.32 -12.81
CA SER A 129 -12.48 -14.27 -11.71
C SER A 129 -11.18 -14.03 -10.90
N GLN A 130 -10.24 -13.25 -11.43
CA GLN A 130 -9.01 -12.85 -10.75
C GLN A 130 -9.16 -11.54 -9.96
N LEU A 131 -10.36 -10.91 -10.00
CA LEU A 131 -10.58 -9.58 -9.44
C LEU A 131 -11.47 -9.63 -8.20
N GLY A 132 -11.13 -8.80 -7.22
CA GLY A 132 -11.97 -8.40 -6.10
C GLY A 132 -12.41 -6.93 -6.23
N LEU A 133 -13.61 -6.60 -5.75
CA LEU A 133 -14.08 -5.22 -5.66
C LEU A 133 -14.42 -4.86 -4.22
N HIS A 134 -13.67 -3.92 -3.65
CA HIS A 134 -13.84 -3.36 -2.32
C HIS A 134 -14.51 -1.98 -2.35
N GLY A 135 -14.78 -1.41 -1.18
CA GLY A 135 -15.28 -0.06 -1.00
C GLY A 135 -16.57 -0.02 -0.19
N ASN A 136 -16.75 1.03 0.61
CA ASN A 136 -17.89 1.22 1.50
C ASN A 136 -19.09 1.92 0.83
N ASN A 137 -18.95 2.37 -0.41
CA ASN A 137 -20.01 3.08 -1.14
C ASN A 137 -19.89 2.84 -2.64
N LYS A 138 -20.06 1.59 -3.06
CA LYS A 138 -20.04 1.22 -4.47
C LYS A 138 -21.32 1.71 -5.16
N SER A 139 -21.17 2.42 -6.27
CA SER A 139 -22.28 2.89 -7.09
C SER A 139 -22.96 1.72 -7.83
N VAL A 140 -24.21 1.92 -8.22
CA VAL A 140 -24.93 0.96 -9.10
C VAL A 140 -24.14 0.67 -10.37
N ALA A 141 -23.50 1.70 -10.96
CA ALA A 141 -22.69 1.54 -12.16
C ALA A 141 -21.45 0.66 -11.92
N GLU A 142 -20.79 0.78 -10.76
CA GLU A 142 -19.65 -0.08 -10.40
C GLU A 142 -20.09 -1.51 -10.12
N LEU A 143 -21.20 -1.71 -9.40
CA LEU A 143 -21.78 -3.04 -9.14
C LEU A 143 -22.22 -3.71 -10.45
N THR A 144 -22.87 -2.97 -11.36
CA THR A 144 -23.25 -3.48 -12.68
C THR A 144 -22.01 -3.90 -13.48
N ARG A 145 -20.96 -3.06 -13.48
CA ARG A 145 -19.69 -3.39 -14.15
C ARG A 145 -19.03 -4.62 -13.53
N ALA A 146 -19.11 -4.80 -12.21
CA ALA A 146 -18.58 -5.97 -11.53
C ALA A 146 -19.31 -7.26 -11.97
N LEU A 147 -20.63 -7.21 -12.11
CA LEU A 147 -21.43 -8.31 -12.66
C LEU A 147 -21.10 -8.57 -14.14
N ASP A 148 -21.02 -7.52 -14.98
CA ASP A 148 -20.67 -7.63 -16.40
C ASP A 148 -19.27 -8.24 -16.64
N MET A 149 -18.36 -8.04 -15.70
CA MET A 149 -17.00 -8.58 -15.73
C MET A 149 -16.90 -9.95 -15.05
N GLU A 150 -17.97 -10.47 -14.46
CA GLU A 150 -18.01 -11.74 -13.72
C GLU A 150 -16.91 -11.81 -12.65
N LEU A 151 -16.87 -10.80 -11.75
CA LEU A 151 -15.82 -10.71 -10.73
C LEU A 151 -15.81 -11.95 -9.85
N GLY A 152 -14.61 -12.40 -9.51
CA GLY A 152 -14.40 -13.51 -8.59
C GLY A 152 -15.04 -13.30 -7.24
N ARG A 153 -15.02 -12.03 -6.73
CA ARG A 153 -15.67 -11.65 -5.48
C ARG A 153 -16.00 -10.15 -5.42
N ILE A 154 -17.05 -9.82 -4.69
CA ILE A 154 -17.41 -8.45 -4.29
C ILE A 154 -17.44 -8.40 -2.77
N VAL A 155 -16.59 -7.56 -2.17
CA VAL A 155 -16.54 -7.39 -0.71
C VAL A 155 -17.57 -6.36 -0.30
N VAL A 156 -18.65 -6.82 0.31
CA VAL A 156 -19.80 -6.00 0.73
C VAL A 156 -19.55 -5.38 2.09
N ASP A 157 -19.87 -4.11 2.21
CA ASP A 157 -19.53 -3.28 3.36
C ASP A 157 -20.74 -2.90 4.24
N SER A 158 -21.96 -3.13 3.77
CA SER A 158 -23.20 -2.80 4.49
C SER A 158 -24.40 -3.64 4.05
N LEU A 159 -25.43 -3.73 4.91
CA LEU A 159 -26.70 -4.41 4.60
C LEU A 159 -27.39 -3.81 3.36
N GLY A 160 -27.45 -2.47 3.28
CA GLY A 160 -28.07 -1.81 2.13
C GLY A 160 -27.35 -2.05 0.80
N GLU A 161 -26.03 -2.22 0.82
CA GLU A 161 -25.27 -2.64 -0.37
C GLU A 161 -25.55 -4.10 -0.74
N LEU A 162 -25.61 -4.97 0.27
CA LEU A 162 -25.90 -6.39 0.08
C LEU A 162 -27.25 -6.61 -0.62
N GLU A 163 -28.30 -5.95 -0.17
CA GLU A 163 -29.64 -6.03 -0.77
C GLU A 163 -29.66 -5.43 -2.19
N ARG A 164 -28.98 -4.31 -2.40
CA ARG A 164 -28.86 -3.67 -3.73
C ARG A 164 -28.16 -4.58 -4.73
N LEU A 165 -27.02 -5.16 -4.34
CA LEU A 165 -26.27 -6.07 -5.19
C LEU A 165 -27.08 -7.34 -5.50
N GLY A 166 -27.71 -7.92 -4.47
CA GLY A 166 -28.55 -9.09 -4.62
C GLY A 166 -29.71 -8.85 -5.59
N SER A 167 -30.42 -7.73 -5.46
CA SER A 167 -31.50 -7.35 -6.36
C SER A 167 -31.03 -7.12 -7.79
N LEU A 168 -29.86 -6.49 -7.98
CA LEU A 168 -29.27 -6.30 -9.31
C LEU A 168 -28.92 -7.63 -9.97
N ALA A 169 -28.30 -8.56 -9.24
CA ALA A 169 -27.91 -9.86 -9.75
C ALA A 169 -29.14 -10.75 -10.05
N ALA A 170 -30.11 -10.82 -9.11
CA ALA A 170 -31.34 -11.58 -9.31
C ALA A 170 -32.15 -11.06 -10.51
N GLY A 171 -32.22 -9.72 -10.72
CA GLY A 171 -32.89 -9.12 -11.88
C GLY A 171 -32.25 -9.52 -13.23
N ARG A 172 -31.02 -10.01 -13.21
CA ARG A 172 -30.28 -10.54 -14.38
C ARG A 172 -30.32 -12.06 -14.47
N GLY A 173 -30.90 -12.74 -13.49
CA GLY A 173 -30.87 -14.20 -13.38
C GLY A 173 -29.48 -14.75 -13.01
N GLU A 174 -28.64 -13.93 -12.36
CA GLU A 174 -27.26 -14.22 -11.97
C GLU A 174 -27.14 -14.30 -10.44
N ARG A 175 -26.01 -14.81 -9.96
CA ARG A 175 -25.62 -14.78 -8.54
C ARG A 175 -24.24 -14.16 -8.40
N ALA A 176 -24.14 -13.11 -7.58
CA ALA A 176 -22.88 -12.46 -7.27
C ALA A 176 -22.14 -13.22 -6.16
N ASN A 177 -20.86 -13.55 -6.35
CA ASN A 177 -20.00 -14.03 -5.28
C ASN A 177 -19.68 -12.88 -4.32
N VAL A 178 -20.08 -13.01 -3.06
CA VAL A 178 -19.92 -11.97 -2.06
C VAL A 178 -19.12 -12.43 -0.85
N MET A 179 -18.27 -11.56 -0.35
CA MET A 179 -17.68 -11.64 0.99
C MET A 179 -18.22 -10.51 1.84
N LEU A 180 -18.45 -10.75 3.12
CA LEU A 180 -18.84 -9.69 4.05
C LEU A 180 -17.61 -9.10 4.72
N ARG A 181 -17.44 -7.80 4.61
CA ARG A 181 -16.39 -7.11 5.37
C ARG A 181 -16.84 -6.94 6.81
N LEU A 182 -16.06 -7.48 7.74
CA LEU A 182 -16.33 -7.46 9.16
C LEU A 182 -15.36 -6.55 9.91
N THR A 183 -15.86 -5.96 11.00
CA THR A 183 -15.06 -5.19 11.95
C THR A 183 -14.80 -6.05 13.18
N PRO A 184 -13.59 -6.68 13.28
CA PRO A 184 -13.31 -7.61 14.37
C PRO A 184 -12.96 -6.93 15.70
N GLY A 185 -13.00 -5.59 15.82
CA GLY A 185 -12.69 -4.86 17.04
C GLY A 185 -11.23 -4.97 17.50
N VAL A 186 -10.29 -5.22 16.59
CA VAL A 186 -8.86 -5.35 16.88
C VAL A 186 -8.17 -4.00 16.74
N HIS A 187 -7.42 -3.59 17.75
CA HIS A 187 -6.53 -2.44 17.66
C HIS A 187 -5.13 -2.94 17.22
N ALA A 188 -4.78 -2.68 15.97
CA ALA A 188 -3.38 -2.74 15.59
C ALA A 188 -2.69 -1.47 16.13
N SER A 189 -1.46 -1.58 16.63
CA SER A 189 -0.65 -0.44 17.09
C SER A 189 -0.17 0.40 15.89
N THR A 190 -1.10 1.13 15.28
CA THR A 190 -0.88 1.96 14.09
C THR A 190 -1.49 3.34 14.31
N HIS A 191 -1.14 4.28 13.45
CA HIS A 191 -1.72 5.62 13.46
C HIS A 191 -3.26 5.54 13.41
N GLU A 192 -3.98 6.32 14.22
CA GLU A 192 -5.44 6.31 14.38
C GLU A 192 -6.20 6.38 13.04
N PHE A 193 -5.68 7.13 12.05
CA PHE A 193 -6.26 7.26 10.71
C PHE A 193 -6.07 6.05 9.79
N ILE A 194 -5.25 5.08 10.17
CA ILE A 194 -4.98 3.88 9.37
C ILE A 194 -5.42 2.58 10.06
N ALA A 195 -5.93 2.67 11.28
CA ALA A 195 -6.59 1.56 11.97
C ALA A 195 -8.02 1.39 11.42
N THR A 196 -8.38 0.19 10.95
CA THR A 196 -9.66 -0.05 10.25
C THR A 196 -10.45 -1.22 10.85
N ALA A 197 -10.21 -1.53 12.11
CA ALA A 197 -10.82 -2.68 12.77
C ALA A 197 -11.49 -2.35 14.11
N HIS A 198 -11.70 -1.05 14.42
CA HIS A 198 -12.48 -0.60 15.58
C HIS A 198 -13.90 -0.21 15.16
N GLU A 199 -14.83 -0.12 16.12
CA GLU A 199 -16.27 0.10 15.85
C GLU A 199 -16.59 1.48 15.23
N ASP A 200 -15.92 2.55 15.69
CA ASP A 200 -16.13 3.90 15.17
C ASP A 200 -15.28 4.15 13.93
N GLN A 201 -15.73 3.61 12.79
CA GLN A 201 -15.08 3.79 11.50
C GLN A 201 -16.05 3.52 10.34
N LYS A 202 -15.69 3.96 9.13
CA LYS A 202 -16.57 3.94 7.96
C LYS A 202 -16.73 2.57 7.28
N PHE A 203 -15.94 1.57 7.66
CA PHE A 203 -15.88 0.29 6.96
C PHE A 203 -16.40 -0.87 7.81
N GLY A 204 -17.10 -1.77 7.13
CA GLY A 204 -17.42 -3.10 7.63
C GLY A 204 -18.63 -3.18 8.53
N LEU A 205 -19.07 -4.39 8.73
CA LEU A 205 -20.20 -4.77 9.57
C LEU A 205 -19.69 -5.15 10.95
N SER A 206 -20.27 -4.56 11.99
CA SER A 206 -19.94 -4.89 13.37
C SER A 206 -20.29 -6.34 13.71
N MET A 207 -19.40 -6.98 14.46
CA MET A 207 -19.62 -8.30 15.05
C MET A 207 -20.26 -8.21 16.45
N VAL A 208 -20.48 -7.02 16.97
CA VAL A 208 -21.11 -6.79 18.28
C VAL A 208 -22.62 -6.83 18.15
N ALA A 209 -23.30 -7.45 19.12
CA ALA A 209 -24.76 -7.53 19.18
C ALA A 209 -25.40 -6.13 19.21
N ASP A 210 -26.41 -5.91 18.38
CA ASP A 210 -27.14 -4.65 18.25
C ASP A 210 -28.57 -4.83 18.77
N PRO A 211 -28.98 -4.04 19.76
CA PRO A 211 -30.37 -4.08 20.28
C PRO A 211 -31.43 -3.79 19.20
N GLU A 212 -31.10 -2.99 18.17
CA GLU A 212 -32.02 -2.65 17.07
C GLU A 212 -32.22 -3.81 16.09
N LEU A 213 -31.34 -4.82 16.15
CA LEU A 213 -31.42 -6.04 15.35
C LEU A 213 -31.83 -7.28 16.17
N ASP A 214 -32.66 -7.10 17.17
CA ASP A 214 -33.12 -8.17 18.09
C ASP A 214 -31.96 -8.88 18.80
N GLY A 215 -30.87 -8.14 19.09
CA GLY A 215 -29.67 -8.66 19.75
C GLY A 215 -28.73 -9.45 18.83
N ARG A 216 -28.96 -9.48 17.52
CA ARG A 216 -28.01 -10.01 16.54
C ARG A 216 -26.99 -8.93 16.19
N SER A 217 -25.81 -9.33 15.76
CA SER A 217 -24.84 -8.40 15.18
C SER A 217 -25.22 -8.03 13.73
N PRO A 218 -24.86 -6.82 13.25
CA PRO A 218 -24.96 -6.47 11.82
C PRO A 218 -24.32 -7.50 10.89
N ALA A 219 -23.17 -8.06 11.29
CA ALA A 219 -22.51 -9.15 10.57
C ALA A 219 -23.38 -10.39 10.43
N MET A 220 -24.03 -10.85 11.51
CA MET A 220 -24.89 -12.03 11.48
C MET A 220 -26.19 -11.77 10.70
N ALA A 221 -26.76 -10.56 10.78
CA ALA A 221 -27.90 -10.16 9.95
C ALA A 221 -27.56 -10.16 8.47
N ALA A 222 -26.35 -9.75 8.09
CA ALA A 222 -25.88 -9.79 6.71
C ALA A 222 -25.67 -11.23 6.21
N VAL A 223 -25.17 -12.15 7.05
CA VAL A 223 -25.10 -13.59 6.72
C VAL A 223 -26.49 -14.13 6.42
N GLU A 224 -27.46 -13.89 7.29
CA GLU A 224 -28.83 -14.35 7.10
C GLU A 224 -29.45 -13.83 5.80
N THR A 225 -29.26 -12.51 5.53
CA THR A 225 -29.73 -11.88 4.30
C THR A 225 -29.07 -12.50 3.06
N ALA A 226 -27.76 -12.69 3.07
CA ALA A 226 -27.01 -13.27 1.94
C ALA A 226 -27.42 -14.72 1.65
N LEU A 227 -27.63 -15.54 2.69
CA LEU A 227 -28.03 -16.95 2.54
C LEU A 227 -29.45 -17.10 1.99
N LYS A 228 -30.34 -16.13 2.23
CA LYS A 228 -31.74 -16.16 1.77
C LYS A 228 -31.97 -15.52 0.41
N HIS A 229 -30.99 -14.73 -0.08
CA HIS A 229 -31.17 -13.94 -1.31
C HIS A 229 -30.74 -14.69 -2.54
N ASP A 230 -31.65 -14.92 -3.50
CA ASP A 230 -31.41 -15.71 -4.71
C ASP A 230 -30.30 -15.15 -5.61
N GLY A 231 -30.06 -13.84 -5.60
CA GLY A 231 -29.01 -13.16 -6.38
C GLY A 231 -27.62 -13.19 -5.74
N LEU A 232 -27.45 -13.79 -4.55
CA LEU A 232 -26.19 -13.78 -3.82
C LEU A 232 -25.65 -15.20 -3.62
N ASN A 233 -24.32 -15.30 -3.66
CA ASN A 233 -23.55 -16.46 -3.26
C ASN A 233 -22.54 -16.02 -2.20
N LEU A 234 -22.85 -16.25 -0.91
CA LEU A 234 -21.95 -15.92 0.17
C LEU A 234 -20.80 -16.92 0.21
N VAL A 235 -19.60 -16.48 -0.20
CA VAL A 235 -18.42 -17.33 -0.25
C VAL A 235 -17.57 -17.26 1.01
N GLY A 236 -17.56 -16.12 1.72
CA GLY A 236 -16.70 -15.95 2.88
C GLY A 236 -16.85 -14.61 3.59
N VAL A 237 -15.91 -14.35 4.49
CA VAL A 237 -15.78 -13.09 5.22
C VAL A 237 -14.39 -12.49 5.03
N HIS A 238 -14.31 -11.18 5.19
CA HIS A 238 -13.11 -10.38 5.02
C HIS A 238 -12.91 -9.45 6.21
N CYS A 239 -11.66 -9.17 6.56
CA CYS A 239 -11.32 -8.03 7.40
C CYS A 239 -10.07 -7.31 6.90
N HIS A 240 -9.92 -6.06 7.33
CA HIS A 240 -8.68 -5.30 7.16
C HIS A 240 -8.41 -4.52 8.44
N ILE A 241 -7.31 -4.81 9.13
CA ILE A 241 -7.08 -4.34 10.49
C ILE A 241 -6.24 -3.06 10.58
N GLY A 242 -5.68 -2.61 9.47
CA GLY A 242 -4.86 -1.39 9.45
C GLY A 242 -3.78 -1.41 8.38
N SER A 243 -2.80 -0.53 8.53
CA SER A 243 -1.73 -0.33 7.55
C SER A 243 -0.42 -0.06 8.27
N GLN A 244 0.72 -0.42 7.67
CA GLN A 244 2.06 -0.28 8.25
C GLN A 244 2.23 -1.12 9.53
N ILE A 245 1.76 -2.37 9.48
CA ILE A 245 1.81 -3.33 10.58
C ILE A 245 3.07 -4.18 10.45
N PHE A 246 3.90 -4.19 11.49
CA PHE A 246 5.15 -4.95 11.51
C PHE A 246 5.03 -6.29 12.24
N GLU A 247 4.09 -6.39 13.22
CA GLU A 247 3.95 -7.56 14.06
C GLU A 247 2.78 -8.45 13.64
N SER A 248 2.92 -9.78 13.77
CA SER A 248 1.87 -10.74 13.41
C SER A 248 0.67 -10.75 14.35
N ALA A 249 0.85 -10.32 15.61
CA ALA A 249 -0.16 -10.44 16.67
C ALA A 249 -1.54 -9.84 16.32
N GLY A 250 -1.56 -8.73 15.58
CA GLY A 250 -2.81 -8.12 15.11
C GLY A 250 -3.56 -9.02 14.13
N PHE A 251 -2.84 -9.61 13.17
CA PHE A 251 -3.39 -10.56 12.20
C PHE A 251 -3.87 -11.85 12.87
N GLU A 252 -3.10 -12.37 13.83
CA GLU A 252 -3.44 -13.57 14.59
C GLU A 252 -4.73 -13.40 15.39
N LEU A 253 -4.89 -12.25 16.07
CA LEU A 253 -6.11 -11.93 16.83
C LEU A 253 -7.31 -11.77 15.89
N ALA A 254 -7.16 -11.10 14.76
CA ALA A 254 -8.21 -10.96 13.77
C ALA A 254 -8.65 -12.31 13.20
N ALA A 255 -7.68 -13.17 12.85
CA ALA A 255 -7.97 -14.52 12.36
C ALA A 255 -8.77 -15.34 13.39
N ARG A 256 -8.39 -15.34 14.68
CA ARG A 256 -9.16 -16.04 15.73
C ARG A 256 -10.59 -15.52 15.86
N ARG A 257 -10.80 -14.21 15.84
CA ARG A 257 -12.14 -13.61 15.94
C ARG A 257 -13.02 -13.96 14.74
N LEU A 258 -12.46 -13.90 13.53
CA LEU A 258 -13.20 -14.26 12.31
C LEU A 258 -13.53 -15.75 12.27
N LEU A 259 -12.62 -16.61 12.67
CA LEU A 259 -12.89 -18.06 12.77
C LEU A 259 -13.95 -18.36 13.84
N GLY A 260 -13.94 -17.65 14.98
CA GLY A 260 -15.04 -17.70 15.96
C GLY A 260 -16.38 -17.34 15.35
N PHE A 261 -16.42 -16.27 14.55
CA PHE A 261 -17.63 -15.88 13.81
C PHE A 261 -18.07 -16.93 12.79
N LEU A 262 -17.14 -17.55 12.07
CA LEU A 262 -17.46 -18.66 11.14
C LEU A 262 -18.07 -19.88 11.89
N ALA A 263 -17.60 -20.16 13.11
CA ALA A 263 -18.20 -21.20 13.95
C ALA A 263 -19.61 -20.84 14.40
N GLU A 264 -19.88 -19.57 14.73
CA GLU A 264 -21.23 -19.09 15.04
C GLU A 264 -22.16 -19.24 13.81
N VAL A 265 -21.69 -18.91 12.61
CA VAL A 265 -22.45 -19.10 11.36
C VAL A 265 -22.76 -20.59 11.14
N LYS A 266 -21.77 -21.49 11.31
CA LYS A 266 -21.98 -22.94 11.24
C LYS A 266 -23.03 -23.41 12.24
N ALA A 267 -22.96 -22.96 13.47
CA ALA A 267 -23.91 -23.33 14.53
C ALA A 267 -25.33 -22.81 14.23
N ALA A 268 -25.47 -21.58 13.72
CA ALA A 268 -26.79 -20.96 13.49
C ALA A 268 -27.47 -21.47 12.21
N TYR A 269 -26.72 -21.72 11.15
CA TYR A 269 -27.27 -21.99 9.80
C TYR A 269 -26.85 -23.35 9.20
N GLY A 270 -25.94 -24.09 9.84
CA GLY A 270 -25.43 -25.36 9.34
C GLY A 270 -24.53 -25.19 8.08
N VAL A 271 -24.01 -23.99 7.84
CA VAL A 271 -23.19 -23.65 6.65
C VAL A 271 -21.76 -23.34 7.08
N GLU A 272 -20.80 -23.97 6.45
CA GLU A 272 -19.38 -23.58 6.53
C GLU A 272 -19.03 -22.72 5.32
N LEU A 273 -18.61 -21.47 5.56
CA LEU A 273 -18.16 -20.58 4.50
C LEU A 273 -16.78 -21.01 4.01
N ALA A 274 -16.61 -21.02 2.68
CA ALA A 274 -15.45 -21.62 2.04
C ALA A 274 -14.18 -20.75 2.06
N GLU A 275 -14.32 -19.42 2.25
CA GLU A 275 -13.24 -18.48 2.12
C GLU A 275 -13.12 -17.56 3.33
N LEU A 276 -11.88 -17.19 3.67
CA LEU A 276 -11.55 -16.21 4.72
C LEU A 276 -10.44 -15.29 4.21
N ASP A 277 -10.75 -13.99 4.07
CA ASP A 277 -9.75 -12.99 3.73
C ASP A 277 -9.27 -12.24 4.99
N LEU A 278 -7.97 -12.33 5.24
CA LEU A 278 -7.30 -11.71 6.38
C LEU A 278 -6.75 -10.29 6.05
N GLY A 279 -7.02 -9.81 4.83
CA GLY A 279 -6.67 -8.48 4.39
C GLY A 279 -5.19 -8.24 4.19
N GLY A 280 -4.86 -6.95 4.14
CA GLY A 280 -3.51 -6.46 3.99
C GLY A 280 -3.05 -5.66 5.21
N GLY A 281 -2.09 -4.75 4.97
CA GLY A 281 -1.56 -3.90 6.03
C GLY A 281 -0.08 -4.12 6.32
N TYR A 282 0.58 -5.03 5.62
CA TYR A 282 2.00 -5.35 5.77
C TYR A 282 2.89 -4.12 5.61
N GLY A 283 3.71 -3.82 6.63
CA GLY A 283 4.55 -2.65 6.69
C GLY A 283 5.82 -2.76 5.85
N ILE A 284 6.45 -1.61 5.59
CA ILE A 284 7.76 -1.47 4.96
C ILE A 284 8.64 -0.50 5.72
N ALA A 285 9.94 -0.53 5.49
CA ALA A 285 10.84 0.46 6.03
C ALA A 285 10.80 1.75 5.20
N TYR A 286 10.51 2.87 5.84
CA TYR A 286 10.65 4.24 5.33
C TYR A 286 11.85 4.95 5.94
N THR A 287 12.23 4.52 7.14
CA THR A 287 13.32 5.03 7.94
C THR A 287 14.18 3.90 8.49
N GLU A 288 15.30 4.23 9.10
CA GLU A 288 16.19 3.24 9.71
C GLU A 288 15.59 2.58 10.97
N ALA A 289 14.56 3.19 11.56
CA ALA A 289 13.86 2.63 12.73
C ALA A 289 12.85 1.53 12.37
N ASP A 290 12.47 1.43 11.10
CA ASP A 290 11.46 0.48 10.65
C ASP A 290 12.09 -0.90 10.40
N ALA A 291 11.49 -1.95 10.97
CA ALA A 291 11.95 -3.32 10.87
C ALA A 291 10.82 -4.27 10.42
N PRO A 292 10.40 -4.23 9.14
CA PRO A 292 9.36 -5.11 8.64
C PRO A 292 9.79 -6.57 8.70
N ARG A 293 8.88 -7.45 9.15
CA ARG A 293 9.14 -8.89 9.17
C ARG A 293 9.07 -9.48 7.76
N PRO A 294 9.88 -10.50 7.47
CA PRO A 294 9.80 -11.25 6.22
C PRO A 294 8.41 -11.90 6.02
N PRO A 295 7.88 -12.00 4.79
CA PRO A 295 6.60 -12.66 4.52
C PRO A 295 6.50 -14.08 5.08
N ALA A 296 7.58 -14.86 5.05
CA ALA A 296 7.61 -16.22 5.57
C ALA A 296 7.37 -16.32 7.08
N GLU A 297 7.89 -15.39 7.89
CA GLU A 297 7.64 -15.34 9.33
C GLU A 297 6.17 -15.09 9.63
N ILE A 298 5.58 -14.10 8.94
CA ILE A 298 4.16 -13.75 9.09
C ILE A 298 3.28 -14.91 8.63
N ALA A 299 3.59 -15.53 7.48
CA ALA A 299 2.84 -16.65 6.94
C ALA A 299 2.81 -17.84 7.89
N ASN A 300 3.96 -18.21 8.45
CA ASN A 300 4.05 -19.32 9.41
C ASN A 300 3.28 -19.06 10.71
N ALA A 301 3.37 -17.84 11.26
CA ALA A 301 2.61 -17.45 12.44
C ALA A 301 1.09 -17.49 12.18
N MET A 302 0.63 -16.96 11.05
CA MET A 302 -0.77 -16.99 10.67
C MET A 302 -1.28 -18.42 10.42
N ALA A 303 -0.52 -19.26 9.74
CA ALA A 303 -0.88 -20.65 9.48
C ALA A 303 -1.03 -21.45 10.79
N ALA A 304 -0.12 -21.28 11.75
CA ALA A 304 -0.20 -21.92 13.04
C ALA A 304 -1.47 -21.52 13.81
N VAL A 305 -1.83 -20.22 13.81
CA VAL A 305 -3.03 -19.71 14.50
C VAL A 305 -4.31 -20.19 13.81
N VAL A 306 -4.37 -20.12 12.48
CA VAL A 306 -5.54 -20.57 11.70
C VAL A 306 -5.77 -22.07 11.90
N GLY A 307 -4.71 -22.89 11.77
CA GLY A 307 -4.80 -24.32 11.97
C GLY A 307 -5.27 -24.72 13.37
N ALA A 308 -4.69 -24.10 14.41
CA ALA A 308 -5.09 -24.36 15.78
C ALA A 308 -6.54 -23.93 16.08
N ALA A 309 -6.93 -22.73 15.63
CA ALA A 309 -8.28 -22.21 15.87
C ALA A 309 -9.35 -23.03 15.12
N CYS A 310 -9.10 -23.46 13.90
CA CYS A 310 -10.02 -24.35 13.17
C CYS A 310 -10.20 -25.70 13.87
N ALA A 311 -9.12 -26.29 14.37
CA ALA A 311 -9.17 -27.54 15.14
C ALA A 311 -9.95 -27.39 16.47
N GLU A 312 -9.75 -26.27 17.20
CA GLU A 312 -10.47 -25.95 18.44
C GLU A 312 -11.96 -25.75 18.19
N LEU A 313 -12.34 -25.15 17.06
CA LEU A 313 -13.73 -24.76 16.71
C LEU A 313 -14.46 -25.80 15.86
N ASP A 314 -13.85 -26.95 15.59
CA ASP A 314 -14.40 -27.99 14.69
C ASP A 314 -14.81 -27.41 13.32
N LEU A 315 -13.93 -26.62 12.71
CA LEU A 315 -14.10 -26.05 11.37
C LEU A 315 -13.14 -26.70 10.37
N ASN A 316 -13.61 -26.91 9.15
CA ASN A 316 -12.71 -27.09 8.02
C ASN A 316 -11.92 -25.80 7.80
N VAL A 317 -10.63 -25.88 7.50
CA VAL A 317 -9.82 -24.69 7.23
C VAL A 317 -10.32 -24.04 5.94
N PRO A 318 -10.85 -22.82 5.96
CA PRO A 318 -11.31 -22.15 4.76
C PRO A 318 -10.14 -21.82 3.83
N ARG A 319 -10.41 -21.58 2.54
CA ARG A 319 -9.41 -21.02 1.64
C ARG A 319 -9.03 -19.64 2.11
N ILE A 320 -7.76 -19.44 2.46
CA ILE A 320 -7.27 -18.16 2.97
C ILE A 320 -6.90 -17.23 1.80
N SER A 321 -7.17 -15.95 1.96
CA SER A 321 -6.59 -14.90 1.11
C SER A 321 -5.98 -13.77 1.93
N ILE A 322 -5.02 -13.06 1.30
CA ILE A 322 -4.31 -11.91 1.84
C ILE A 322 -4.17 -10.83 0.78
N GLU A 323 -3.98 -9.54 1.21
CA GLU A 323 -4.00 -8.38 0.33
C GLU A 323 -2.73 -7.51 0.43
N PRO A 324 -1.52 -8.02 0.15
CA PRO A 324 -0.32 -7.18 0.14
C PRO A 324 -0.37 -6.18 -1.03
N GLY A 325 -0.16 -4.91 -0.72
CA GLY A 325 0.01 -3.86 -1.73
C GLY A 325 1.30 -3.09 -1.46
N ARG A 326 1.31 -2.30 -0.38
CA ARG A 326 2.47 -1.51 0.05
C ARG A 326 3.76 -2.32 0.10
N ALA A 327 3.73 -3.51 0.68
CA ALA A 327 4.91 -4.34 0.88
C ALA A 327 5.51 -4.88 -0.44
N ILE A 328 4.74 -4.87 -1.52
CA ILE A 328 5.21 -5.24 -2.86
C ILE A 328 5.75 -4.00 -3.58
N VAL A 329 4.93 -2.97 -3.79
CA VAL A 329 5.28 -1.84 -4.66
C VAL A 329 6.06 -0.73 -3.94
N GLY A 330 5.90 -0.59 -2.62
CA GLY A 330 6.53 0.49 -1.86
C GLY A 330 8.06 0.49 -2.00
N PRO A 331 8.75 -0.56 -1.53
CA PRO A 331 10.21 -0.62 -1.56
C PRO A 331 10.80 -0.79 -2.97
N SER A 332 10.01 -1.29 -3.94
CA SER A 332 10.48 -1.44 -5.31
C SER A 332 10.64 -0.12 -6.06
N THR A 333 10.27 1.01 -5.44
CA THR A 333 10.23 2.31 -6.11
C THR A 333 10.84 3.40 -5.24
N PHE A 334 11.62 4.26 -5.86
CA PHE A 334 12.07 5.53 -5.28
C PHE A 334 11.66 6.69 -6.18
N THR A 335 11.58 7.91 -5.61
CA THR A 335 11.41 9.14 -6.39
C THR A 335 12.75 9.83 -6.54
N LEU A 336 13.10 10.18 -7.78
CA LEU A 336 14.29 10.93 -8.11
C LEU A 336 13.91 12.39 -8.32
N TYR A 337 14.57 13.28 -7.59
CA TYR A 337 14.39 14.71 -7.63
C TYR A 337 15.68 15.42 -8.03
N ARG A 338 15.56 16.56 -8.68
CA ARG A 338 16.67 17.51 -8.83
C ARG A 338 16.67 18.46 -7.64
N ALA A 339 17.80 18.57 -6.97
CA ALA A 339 18.02 19.58 -5.96
C ALA A 339 18.02 20.97 -6.60
N GLY A 340 17.53 21.94 -5.85
CA GLY A 340 17.50 23.33 -6.24
C GLY A 340 18.14 24.19 -5.15
N THR A 341 17.49 25.30 -4.80
CA THR A 341 17.99 26.22 -3.79
C THR A 341 18.22 25.55 -2.45
N THR A 342 19.39 25.80 -1.86
CA THR A 342 19.70 25.38 -0.50
C THR A 342 19.85 26.61 0.42
N LYS A 343 19.44 26.48 1.68
CA LYS A 343 19.64 27.51 2.70
C LYS A 343 19.84 26.89 4.07
N THR A 344 20.65 27.55 4.92
CA THR A 344 20.79 27.17 6.32
C THR A 344 20.06 28.18 7.19
N VAL A 345 19.26 27.68 8.13
CA VAL A 345 18.56 28.48 9.13
C VAL A 345 18.98 28.03 10.52
N ARG A 346 18.91 28.94 11.49
CA ARG A 346 19.07 28.59 12.90
C ARG A 346 17.70 28.29 13.48
N VAL A 347 17.58 27.14 14.12
CA VAL A 347 16.34 26.62 14.71
C VAL A 347 16.56 26.49 16.21
N ASP A 348 15.59 26.92 17.01
CA ASP A 348 15.62 26.76 18.45
C ASP A 348 15.65 25.28 18.82
N THR A 349 16.45 24.95 19.82
CA THR A 349 16.59 23.56 20.32
C THR A 349 15.86 23.42 21.66
N PRO A 350 15.44 22.18 22.03
CA PRO A 350 14.69 21.95 23.29
C PRO A 350 15.43 22.40 24.57
N ASP A 351 16.75 22.48 24.52
CA ASP A 351 17.61 22.94 25.63
C ASP A 351 17.75 24.47 25.72
N GLY A 352 17.02 25.21 24.86
CA GLY A 352 17.02 26.69 24.82
C GLY A 352 18.17 27.30 24.01
N GLY A 353 18.96 26.48 23.31
CA GLY A 353 19.98 26.92 22.37
C GLY A 353 19.43 27.07 20.94
N THR A 354 20.32 27.21 19.96
CA THR A 354 20.00 27.15 18.53
C THR A 354 20.95 26.24 17.79
N SER A 355 20.45 25.50 16.81
CA SER A 355 21.26 24.65 15.95
C SER A 355 20.96 24.88 14.44
N PRO A 356 21.96 24.76 13.57
CA PRO A 356 21.72 24.92 12.15
C PRO A 356 20.92 23.74 11.61
N ARG A 357 19.92 24.01 10.74
CA ARG A 357 19.23 23.08 9.88
C ARG A 357 19.37 23.52 8.44
N ARG A 358 19.73 22.60 7.57
CA ARG A 358 19.81 22.85 6.15
C ARG A 358 18.49 22.51 5.46
N TYR A 359 17.97 23.41 4.67
CA TYR A 359 16.86 23.17 3.75
C TYR A 359 17.42 22.92 2.36
N VAL A 360 16.97 21.85 1.72
CA VAL A 360 17.28 21.50 0.34
C VAL A 360 15.96 21.44 -0.42
N SER A 361 15.73 22.41 -1.31
CA SER A 361 14.54 22.42 -2.16
C SER A 361 14.70 21.44 -3.31
N VAL A 362 13.61 20.82 -3.73
CA VAL A 362 13.56 19.93 -4.89
C VAL A 362 12.47 20.37 -5.87
N ASP A 363 12.53 19.85 -7.08
CA ASP A 363 11.62 20.21 -8.18
C ASP A 363 10.24 19.53 -8.10
N GLY A 364 10.01 18.64 -7.12
CA GLY A 364 8.71 18.08 -6.74
C GLY A 364 8.17 18.61 -5.44
N GLY A 365 7.41 17.78 -4.71
CA GLY A 365 6.89 18.13 -3.37
C GLY A 365 5.59 17.43 -3.00
N MET A 366 4.75 18.09 -2.21
CA MET A 366 3.51 17.52 -1.69
C MET A 366 2.51 17.09 -2.77
N SER A 367 2.63 17.56 -4.01
CA SER A 367 1.78 17.13 -5.11
C SER A 367 2.15 15.77 -5.68
N ASP A 368 3.35 15.28 -5.46
CA ASP A 368 3.80 13.93 -5.84
C ASP A 368 3.99 13.00 -4.63
N ASN A 369 4.23 13.55 -3.42
CA ASN A 369 4.23 12.80 -2.17
C ASN A 369 3.46 13.54 -1.07
N ALA A 370 2.15 13.34 -1.02
CA ALA A 370 1.27 13.97 -0.04
C ALA A 370 1.35 13.32 1.36
N ARG A 371 2.01 12.19 1.53
CA ARG A 371 1.97 11.42 2.78
C ARG A 371 2.58 12.12 4.00
N PRO A 372 3.70 12.88 3.88
CA PRO A 372 4.20 13.66 5.00
C PRO A 372 3.19 14.69 5.52
N VAL A 373 2.41 15.30 4.63
CA VAL A 373 1.37 16.28 4.98
C VAL A 373 0.12 15.62 5.54
N LEU A 374 -0.36 14.56 4.90
CA LEU A 374 -1.63 13.90 5.27
C LEU A 374 -1.51 13.05 6.54
N TYR A 375 -0.38 12.41 6.75
CA TYR A 375 -0.20 11.38 7.78
C TYR A 375 0.99 11.62 8.70
N GLY A 376 1.72 12.71 8.54
CA GLY A 376 2.97 12.94 9.26
C GLY A 376 4.04 11.89 8.95
N ALA A 377 3.95 11.22 7.80
CA ALA A 377 4.84 10.14 7.44
C ALA A 377 6.29 10.63 7.29
N ASP A 378 7.22 9.90 7.90
CA ASP A 378 8.64 10.14 7.72
C ASP A 378 9.18 9.36 6.52
N TYR A 379 10.17 9.94 5.87
CA TYR A 379 10.91 9.36 4.75
C TYR A 379 12.40 9.60 4.94
N SER A 380 13.22 8.84 4.22
CA SER A 380 14.65 9.03 4.10
C SER A 380 15.02 9.63 2.74
N ALA A 381 16.17 10.26 2.65
CA ALA A 381 16.73 10.75 1.38
C ALA A 381 18.22 10.48 1.32
N VAL A 382 18.73 10.28 0.10
CA VAL A 382 20.17 10.17 -0.17
C VAL A 382 20.57 11.05 -1.35
N LEU A 383 21.85 11.48 -1.36
CA LEU A 383 22.46 12.06 -2.54
C LEU A 383 22.60 10.95 -3.61
N ALA A 384 22.03 11.17 -4.81
CA ALA A 384 21.94 10.15 -5.85
C ALA A 384 22.93 10.33 -6.98
N SER A 385 23.33 11.57 -7.29
CA SER A 385 24.21 11.90 -8.44
C SER A 385 25.68 11.50 -8.23
N ARG A 386 26.12 11.32 -6.99
CA ARG A 386 27.51 11.05 -6.61
C ARG A 386 27.60 10.60 -5.16
N THR A 387 28.79 10.22 -4.73
CA THR A 387 29.19 10.20 -3.31
C THR A 387 29.79 11.54 -2.89
N SER A 388 29.89 11.76 -1.59
CA SER A 388 30.54 12.92 -1.00
C SER A 388 31.30 12.53 0.27
N ASP A 389 32.50 13.10 0.45
CA ASP A 389 33.30 12.94 1.65
C ASP A 389 33.04 14.08 2.68
N HIS A 390 32.11 14.97 2.39
CA HIS A 390 31.70 16.04 3.30
C HIS A 390 30.90 15.49 4.47
N ASP A 391 31.05 16.13 5.63
CA ASP A 391 30.29 15.82 6.83
C ASP A 391 28.78 15.82 6.56
N ALA A 392 28.09 14.85 7.14
CA ALA A 392 26.64 14.79 7.10
C ALA A 392 26.02 15.88 7.99
N VAL A 393 25.10 16.65 7.44
CA VAL A 393 24.39 17.72 8.15
C VAL A 393 22.89 17.45 8.21
N ILE A 394 22.27 17.79 9.35
CA ILE A 394 20.81 17.63 9.50
C ILE A 394 20.10 18.53 8.49
N SER A 395 19.32 17.92 7.64
CA SER A 395 18.69 18.54 6.48
C SER A 395 17.20 18.25 6.44
N ARG A 396 16.47 19.17 5.82
CA ARG A 396 15.04 19.00 5.47
C ARG A 396 14.89 19.13 3.97
N VAL A 397 14.31 18.12 3.32
CA VAL A 397 14.00 18.18 1.90
C VAL A 397 12.59 18.75 1.74
N VAL A 398 12.49 19.85 0.99
CA VAL A 398 11.24 20.59 0.81
C VAL A 398 10.91 20.74 -0.67
N GLY A 399 9.62 20.78 -0.98
CA GLY A 399 9.16 20.96 -2.35
C GLY A 399 9.18 22.40 -2.82
N LYS A 400 8.63 22.60 -4.02
CA LYS A 400 8.55 23.89 -4.72
C LYS A 400 7.18 24.58 -4.62
N HIS A 401 6.22 23.99 -3.86
CA HIS A 401 4.89 24.55 -3.73
C HIS A 401 4.90 25.80 -2.83
N CYS A 402 3.98 26.72 -3.12
CA CYS A 402 3.78 27.92 -2.29
C CYS A 402 2.96 27.58 -1.03
N GLU A 403 3.49 26.65 -0.23
CA GLU A 403 2.88 26.09 0.97
C GLU A 403 3.97 25.74 2.01
N SER A 404 3.82 26.21 3.25
CA SER A 404 4.81 25.98 4.31
C SER A 404 4.91 24.51 4.73
N GLY A 405 3.84 23.75 4.56
CA GLY A 405 3.77 22.30 4.83
C GLY A 405 4.35 21.42 3.72
N ASP A 406 4.91 22.01 2.65
CA ASP A 406 5.48 21.25 1.53
C ASP A 406 6.84 20.65 1.88
N ILE A 407 6.79 19.57 2.66
CA ILE A 407 7.96 18.84 3.16
C ILE A 407 7.92 17.42 2.57
N VAL A 408 8.97 17.04 1.85
CA VAL A 408 9.17 15.71 1.28
C VAL A 408 9.84 14.78 2.28
N VAL A 409 10.94 15.26 2.90
CA VAL A 409 11.63 14.56 3.99
C VAL A 409 11.86 15.53 5.13
N ARG A 410 11.29 15.21 6.28
CA ARG A 410 11.30 16.10 7.43
C ARG A 410 12.68 16.26 8.05
N ASP A 411 13.36 15.15 8.25
CA ASP A 411 14.68 15.11 8.83
C ASP A 411 15.53 13.99 8.18
N ALA A 412 16.67 14.36 7.63
CA ALA A 412 17.66 13.46 7.06
C ALA A 412 19.06 14.01 7.28
N TYR A 413 20.05 13.13 7.37
CA TYR A 413 21.44 13.52 7.25
C TYR A 413 21.87 13.44 5.80
N LEU A 414 22.18 14.59 5.19
CA LEU A 414 22.72 14.69 3.83
C LEU A 414 24.11 15.30 3.87
N PRO A 415 24.98 14.98 2.90
CA PRO A 415 26.28 15.65 2.77
C PRO A 415 26.16 17.18 2.76
N GLY A 416 27.04 17.87 3.45
CA GLY A 416 27.02 19.32 3.58
C GLY A 416 27.24 20.10 2.27
N ASP A 417 27.69 19.45 1.23
CA ASP A 417 28.03 20.02 -0.08
C ASP A 417 26.99 19.76 -1.19
N VAL A 418 25.77 19.34 -0.84
CA VAL A 418 24.68 19.21 -1.85
C VAL A 418 24.42 20.57 -2.51
N THR A 419 24.33 20.57 -3.84
CA THR A 419 24.14 21.77 -4.70
C THR A 419 22.90 21.60 -5.60
N ASP A 420 22.56 22.63 -6.36
CA ASP A 420 21.46 22.67 -7.34
C ASP A 420 21.70 21.79 -8.59
N SER A 421 22.90 21.27 -8.76
CA SER A 421 23.22 20.31 -9.83
C SER A 421 23.03 18.86 -9.42
N ASP A 422 22.83 18.60 -8.14
CA ASP A 422 22.72 17.26 -7.59
C ASP A 422 21.32 16.65 -7.77
N LEU A 423 21.29 15.31 -7.71
CA LEU A 423 20.05 14.54 -7.63
C LEU A 423 19.89 13.96 -6.23
N LEU A 424 18.67 13.98 -5.71
CA LEU A 424 18.27 13.32 -4.48
C LEU A 424 17.31 12.19 -4.79
N ALA A 425 17.46 11.06 -4.11
CA ALA A 425 16.53 9.94 -4.19
C ALA A 425 15.85 9.70 -2.84
N VAL A 426 14.54 9.51 -2.88
CA VAL A 426 13.67 9.20 -1.74
C VAL A 426 13.11 7.79 -1.92
N PRO A 427 13.53 6.81 -1.12
CA PRO A 427 13.07 5.41 -1.25
C PRO A 427 11.65 5.21 -0.70
N GLY A 428 11.05 4.06 -1.03
CA GLY A 428 9.78 3.63 -0.47
C GLY A 428 8.55 4.38 -1.01
N THR A 429 8.68 5.07 -2.13
CA THR A 429 7.62 5.95 -2.68
C THR A 429 6.65 5.24 -3.63
N GLY A 430 6.79 3.93 -3.84
CA GLY A 430 5.92 3.19 -4.76
C GLY A 430 4.46 3.09 -4.31
N ALA A 431 4.21 3.12 -3.00
CA ALA A 431 2.88 2.98 -2.46
C ALA A 431 2.32 4.32 -1.97
N TYR A 432 1.12 4.67 -2.44
CA TYR A 432 0.34 5.84 -1.99
C TYR A 432 0.99 7.21 -2.23
N CYS A 433 2.03 7.32 -3.08
CA CYS A 433 2.57 8.59 -3.51
C CYS A 433 1.93 9.01 -4.84
N TRP A 434 2.24 8.33 -5.94
CA TRP A 434 1.68 8.68 -7.24
C TRP A 434 0.14 8.66 -7.27
N VAL A 435 -0.51 7.68 -6.63
CA VAL A 435 -1.99 7.56 -6.62
C VAL A 435 -2.69 8.65 -5.82
N LEU A 436 -2.02 9.27 -4.85
CA LEU A 436 -2.49 10.45 -4.10
C LEU A 436 -1.99 11.77 -4.70
N SER A 437 -1.30 11.73 -5.84
CA SER A 437 -0.77 12.93 -6.48
C SER A 437 -1.88 13.90 -6.90
N SER A 438 -1.54 15.17 -6.89
CA SER A 438 -2.46 16.26 -7.24
C SER A 438 -1.81 17.24 -8.21
N ASN A 439 -2.59 18.20 -8.70
CA ASN A 439 -2.08 19.31 -9.49
C ASN A 439 -2.07 20.62 -8.68
N TYR A 440 -1.75 20.52 -7.37
CA TYR A 440 -1.63 21.71 -6.53
C TYR A 440 -0.61 22.70 -7.12
N ASN A 441 -0.92 23.98 -7.12
CA ASN A 441 -0.21 25.05 -7.83
C ASN A 441 -0.05 24.79 -9.35
N TYR A 442 -0.92 23.99 -10.00
CA TYR A 442 -0.81 23.59 -11.41
C TYR A 442 0.52 22.90 -11.74
N ILE A 443 1.10 22.18 -10.79
CA ILE A 443 2.28 21.37 -11.03
C ILE A 443 1.85 20.03 -11.64
N ALA A 444 2.49 19.67 -12.74
CA ALA A 444 2.23 18.44 -13.47
C ALA A 444 2.62 17.19 -12.66
N ARG A 445 1.83 16.13 -12.73
CA ARG A 445 2.16 14.84 -12.11
C ARG A 445 3.36 14.21 -12.81
N PRO A 446 4.33 13.70 -12.05
CA PRO A 446 5.53 13.10 -12.60
C PRO A 446 5.25 11.75 -13.31
N PRO A 447 6.12 11.35 -14.24
CA PRO A 447 6.07 10.04 -14.88
C PRO A 447 6.45 8.92 -13.91
N VAL A 448 6.06 7.68 -14.29
CA VAL A 448 6.56 6.45 -13.67
C VAL A 448 7.35 5.67 -14.71
N VAL A 449 8.60 5.39 -14.38
CA VAL A 449 9.54 4.64 -15.20
C VAL A 449 9.78 3.29 -14.57
N ALA A 450 9.60 2.21 -15.32
CA ALA A 450 9.99 0.88 -14.93
C ALA A 450 11.38 0.55 -15.46
N VAL A 451 12.20 -0.06 -14.61
CA VAL A 451 13.56 -0.50 -14.95
C VAL A 451 13.64 -2.02 -14.81
N ARG A 452 14.20 -2.66 -15.84
CA ARG A 452 14.48 -4.09 -15.86
C ARG A 452 15.59 -4.43 -16.83
N ASN A 453 16.53 -5.29 -16.42
CA ASN A 453 17.62 -5.80 -17.28
C ASN A 453 18.40 -4.70 -18.01
N GLY A 454 18.76 -3.62 -17.31
CA GLY A 454 19.49 -2.50 -17.89
C GLY A 454 18.69 -1.64 -18.88
N THR A 455 17.36 -1.76 -18.88
CA THR A 455 16.47 -0.97 -19.75
C THR A 455 15.44 -0.23 -18.90
N ALA A 456 15.32 1.08 -19.15
CA ALA A 456 14.30 1.94 -18.56
C ALA A 456 13.19 2.22 -19.58
N ARG A 457 11.94 2.23 -19.17
CA ARG A 457 10.79 2.55 -20.02
C ARG A 457 9.66 3.22 -19.24
N LEU A 458 8.95 4.14 -19.87
CA LEU A 458 7.74 4.73 -19.31
C LEU A 458 6.63 3.66 -19.18
N ILE A 459 6.03 3.58 -17.99
CA ILE A 459 4.80 2.82 -17.76
C ILE A 459 3.61 3.74 -17.46
N VAL A 460 3.89 4.97 -16.98
CA VAL A 460 2.93 6.08 -16.92
C VAL A 460 3.68 7.33 -17.36
N ARG A 461 3.17 8.05 -18.37
CA ARG A 461 3.80 9.31 -18.78
C ARG A 461 3.51 10.42 -17.77
N GLY A 462 4.39 11.38 -17.66
CA GLY A 462 4.16 12.62 -16.95
C GLY A 462 3.08 13.46 -17.63
N GLU A 463 2.43 14.34 -16.87
CA GLU A 463 1.52 15.34 -17.42
C GLU A 463 2.31 16.49 -18.08
N THR A 464 1.71 17.08 -19.07
CA THR A 464 2.16 18.32 -19.74
C THR A 464 1.28 19.48 -19.32
N GLU A 465 1.67 20.71 -19.64
CA GLU A 465 0.81 21.89 -19.46
C GLU A 465 -0.51 21.74 -20.23
N ASP A 466 -0.48 21.14 -21.43
CA ASP A 466 -1.70 20.86 -22.21
C ASP A 466 -2.64 19.88 -21.47
N ASP A 467 -2.11 18.88 -20.75
CA ASP A 467 -2.93 17.99 -19.93
C ASP A 467 -3.61 18.75 -18.78
N LEU A 468 -2.90 19.69 -18.16
CA LEU A 468 -3.45 20.52 -17.08
C LEU A 468 -4.58 21.43 -17.59
N LEU A 469 -4.41 21.99 -18.78
CA LEU A 469 -5.36 22.91 -19.41
C LEU A 469 -6.51 22.18 -20.14
N ALA A 470 -6.35 20.91 -20.48
CA ALA A 470 -7.36 20.14 -21.23
C ALA A 470 -8.74 20.03 -20.53
N ARG A 471 -8.80 20.31 -19.24
CA ARG A 471 -10.05 20.30 -18.45
C ARG A 471 -10.69 21.68 -18.32
N ASP A 472 -10.01 22.73 -18.74
CA ASP A 472 -10.55 24.08 -18.82
C ASP A 472 -11.43 24.18 -20.06
N VAL A 473 -12.62 24.70 -19.90
CA VAL A 473 -13.66 24.77 -20.96
C VAL A 473 -13.95 26.19 -21.40
N SER A 474 -13.15 27.20 -20.98
CA SER A 474 -13.30 28.62 -21.34
C SER A 474 -12.68 28.95 -22.69
#